data_e1b9e7c878731848edf73b05c864200b
#
_entry.id   e1b9e7c878731848edf73b05c864200b
#
_cell.length_a   1.000
_cell.length_b   1.000
_cell.length_c   1.000
_cell.angle_alpha   90.00
_cell.angle_beta   90.00
_cell.angle_gamma   90.00
#
_symmetry.space_group_name_H-M   'P 1'
#
loop_
_entity.id
_entity.type
_entity.pdbx_description
1 polymer ?
#
loop_
_entity_poly.entity_id
_entity_poly.type
_entity_poly.pdbx_seq_one_letter_code
_entity_poly.pdbx_strand_id
1 'polypeptide(L)'
;MRIFLAVVRAGTLGGAARALQLSHPTIGRRLRALEQAVGHTLFQRTADGFVPTDEGAGIVALAEQMEEGALAMQRRLAGGEEKLQGSLRISSADWFGAFVLPPIIADYARSYPRVDLEVLTGTRLFNLAQREADIAFRIVPFNAPDVVQRKLVRLPYGVYVATASADPVFGDGTGFRLITHDTSTGQFPDIAWLKTRFPNARPLLASNNRNVQARMSSHGIGIAVLPQVVGNQVGGLRRLQLPEEPPAREIWMGYHRDLRRLNRLRAFIAIVNEHVAGLQG
;
A
#
# COMPACT_ATOMS: atom_id res chain seq x y z
N MET A 1 26.65 -0.49 -11.50
CA MET A 1 25.21 -0.56 -11.21
C MET A 1 24.33 -0.22 -12.42
N ARG A 2 24.54 0.89 -13.17
CA ARG A 2 23.76 1.24 -14.39
C ARG A 2 23.65 0.11 -15.43
N ILE A 3 24.71 -0.67 -15.64
CA ILE A 3 24.69 -1.81 -16.58
C ILE A 3 23.78 -2.93 -16.08
N PHE A 4 23.83 -3.25 -14.80
CA PHE A 4 22.93 -4.22 -14.17
C PHE A 4 21.48 -3.87 -14.45
N LEU A 5 21.05 -2.64 -14.13
CA LEU A 5 19.67 -2.18 -14.36
C LEU A 5 19.30 -2.15 -15.85
N ALA A 6 20.23 -1.77 -16.72
CA ALA A 6 19.96 -1.79 -18.15
C ALA A 6 19.72 -3.22 -18.69
N VAL A 7 20.42 -4.24 -18.15
CA VAL A 7 20.18 -5.64 -18.51
C VAL A 7 18.87 -6.14 -17.92
N VAL A 8 18.53 -5.79 -16.66
CA VAL A 8 17.23 -6.11 -16.03
C VAL A 8 16.07 -5.59 -16.89
N ARG A 9 16.13 -4.31 -17.28
CA ARG A 9 15.07 -3.64 -18.06
C ARG A 9 14.95 -4.14 -19.49
N ALA A 10 16.09 -4.48 -20.12
CA ALA A 10 16.12 -4.85 -21.53
C ALA A 10 16.01 -6.37 -21.77
N GLY A 11 16.21 -7.21 -20.75
CA GLY A 11 16.24 -8.66 -20.85
C GLY A 11 17.37 -9.24 -21.70
N THR A 12 18.16 -8.40 -22.37
CA THR A 12 19.24 -8.82 -23.25
C THR A 12 20.44 -7.87 -23.19
N LEU A 13 21.66 -8.43 -23.40
CA LEU A 13 22.87 -7.60 -23.48
C LEU A 13 22.83 -6.62 -24.66
N GLY A 14 22.22 -7.02 -25.80
CA GLY A 14 22.06 -6.16 -26.96
C GLY A 14 21.13 -4.99 -26.73
N GLY A 15 19.99 -5.22 -26.01
CA GLY A 15 19.07 -4.18 -25.59
C GLY A 15 19.73 -3.19 -24.63
N ALA A 16 20.44 -3.70 -23.62
CA ALA A 16 21.20 -2.88 -22.68
C ALA A 16 22.32 -2.06 -23.38
N ALA A 17 22.98 -2.65 -24.37
CA ALA A 17 24.02 -1.97 -25.16
C ALA A 17 23.43 -0.77 -25.91
N ARG A 18 22.30 -0.93 -26.57
CA ARG A 18 21.58 0.18 -27.25
C ARG A 18 21.13 1.26 -26.26
N ALA A 19 20.54 0.88 -25.14
CA ALA A 19 20.06 1.81 -24.11
C ALA A 19 21.19 2.66 -23.50
N LEU A 20 22.40 2.10 -23.36
CA LEU A 20 23.54 2.78 -22.77
C LEU A 20 24.54 3.35 -23.79
N GLN A 21 24.25 3.19 -25.09
CA GLN A 21 25.19 3.59 -26.20
C GLN A 21 26.57 2.98 -26.05
N LEU A 22 26.63 1.71 -25.66
CA LEU A 22 27.84 0.93 -25.49
C LEU A 22 27.84 -0.27 -26.44
N SER A 23 29.03 -0.87 -26.67
CA SER A 23 29.12 -2.11 -27.44
C SER A 23 28.68 -3.32 -26.61
N HIS A 24 28.07 -4.32 -27.25
CA HIS A 24 27.67 -5.58 -26.63
C HIS A 24 28.80 -6.26 -25.81
N PRO A 25 30.05 -6.38 -26.33
CA PRO A 25 31.17 -6.93 -25.55
C PRO A 25 31.48 -6.12 -24.29
N THR A 26 31.29 -4.78 -24.33
CA THR A 26 31.53 -3.90 -23.18
C THR A 26 30.50 -4.16 -22.07
N ILE A 27 29.21 -4.33 -22.41
CA ILE A 27 28.18 -4.68 -21.45
C ILE A 27 28.50 -6.01 -20.79
N GLY A 28 28.80 -7.07 -21.57
CA GLY A 28 29.12 -8.39 -21.03
C GLY A 28 30.34 -8.39 -20.12
N ARG A 29 31.41 -7.67 -20.50
CA ARG A 29 32.60 -7.55 -19.66
C ARG A 29 32.33 -6.84 -18.33
N ARG A 30 31.63 -5.73 -18.37
CA ARG A 30 31.31 -4.94 -17.16
C ARG A 30 30.31 -5.64 -16.27
N LEU A 31 29.39 -6.42 -16.83
CA LEU A 31 28.46 -7.23 -16.03
C LEU A 31 29.23 -8.31 -15.28
N ARG A 32 30.10 -9.06 -15.96
CA ARG A 32 30.96 -10.05 -15.30
C ARG A 32 31.87 -9.45 -14.23
N ALA A 33 32.43 -8.26 -14.46
CA ALA A 33 33.23 -7.56 -13.48
C ALA A 33 32.40 -7.17 -12.22
N LEU A 34 31.13 -6.81 -12.40
CA LEU A 34 30.22 -6.56 -11.29
C LEU A 34 29.95 -7.84 -10.50
N GLU A 35 29.59 -8.95 -11.17
CA GLU A 35 29.34 -10.24 -10.54
C GLU A 35 30.56 -10.75 -9.75
N GLN A 36 31.77 -10.58 -10.33
CA GLN A 36 33.01 -10.89 -9.62
C GLN A 36 33.23 -10.01 -8.38
N ALA A 37 32.92 -8.70 -8.47
CA ALA A 37 33.11 -7.78 -7.37
C ALA A 37 32.12 -8.03 -6.21
N VAL A 38 30.91 -8.50 -6.50
CA VAL A 38 29.90 -8.83 -5.48
C VAL A 38 29.97 -10.30 -5.03
N GLY A 39 30.71 -11.15 -5.74
CA GLY A 39 30.88 -12.57 -5.42
C GLY A 39 29.67 -13.45 -5.76
N HIS A 40 28.69 -12.93 -6.50
CA HIS A 40 27.46 -13.64 -6.86
C HIS A 40 27.15 -13.50 -8.35
N THR A 41 26.59 -14.56 -8.93
CA THR A 41 26.00 -14.50 -10.28
C THR A 41 24.64 -13.81 -10.18
N LEU A 42 24.46 -12.70 -10.89
CA LEU A 42 23.25 -11.88 -10.84
C LEU A 42 22.27 -12.18 -11.96
N PHE A 43 22.73 -12.84 -13.03
CA PHE A 43 21.90 -13.23 -14.16
C PHE A 43 22.16 -14.67 -14.58
N GLN A 44 21.11 -15.35 -14.97
CA GLN A 44 21.16 -16.60 -15.71
C GLN A 44 20.82 -16.36 -17.18
N ARG A 45 21.52 -17.05 -18.07
CA ARG A 45 21.25 -17.02 -19.50
C ARG A 45 20.19 -18.08 -19.82
N THR A 46 19.09 -17.66 -20.42
CA THR A 46 18.01 -18.52 -20.91
C THR A 46 17.88 -18.45 -22.43
N ALA A 47 16.99 -19.23 -23.03
CA ALA A 47 16.67 -19.15 -24.45
C ALA A 47 16.16 -17.75 -24.85
N ASP A 48 15.43 -17.09 -23.95
CA ASP A 48 14.78 -15.79 -24.16
C ASP A 48 15.66 -14.60 -23.76
N GLY A 49 16.88 -14.83 -23.22
CA GLY A 49 17.78 -13.75 -22.86
C GLY A 49 18.47 -13.89 -21.50
N PHE A 50 18.57 -12.79 -20.78
CA PHE A 50 19.18 -12.69 -19.44
C PHE A 50 18.09 -12.42 -18.40
N VAL A 51 17.87 -13.38 -17.51
CA VAL A 51 16.90 -13.29 -16.40
C VAL A 51 17.68 -13.13 -15.08
N PRO A 52 17.31 -12.22 -14.18
CA PRO A 52 17.94 -12.12 -12.87
C PRO A 52 17.84 -13.45 -12.09
N THR A 53 18.90 -13.81 -11.37
CA THR A 53 18.85 -14.85 -10.33
C THR A 53 18.09 -14.34 -9.11
N ASP A 54 17.87 -15.17 -8.09
CA ASP A 54 17.22 -14.73 -6.84
C ASP A 54 18.07 -13.63 -6.16
N GLU A 55 19.39 -13.75 -6.16
CA GLU A 55 20.31 -12.72 -5.69
C GLU A 55 20.22 -11.45 -6.54
N GLY A 56 20.17 -11.61 -7.88
CA GLY A 56 19.97 -10.50 -8.81
C GLY A 56 18.66 -9.77 -8.56
N ALA A 57 17.55 -10.51 -8.46
CA ALA A 57 16.22 -9.95 -8.17
C ALA A 57 16.19 -9.24 -6.81
N GLY A 58 16.83 -9.80 -5.79
CA GLY A 58 16.91 -9.22 -4.45
C GLY A 58 17.61 -7.86 -4.39
N ILE A 59 18.50 -7.54 -5.33
CA ILE A 59 19.22 -6.26 -5.33
C ILE A 59 18.69 -5.22 -6.32
N VAL A 60 17.67 -5.54 -7.15
CA VAL A 60 17.14 -4.60 -8.15
C VAL A 60 16.72 -3.27 -7.52
N ALA A 61 15.91 -3.32 -6.46
CA ALA A 61 15.43 -2.12 -5.79
C ALA A 61 16.57 -1.28 -5.18
N LEU A 62 17.61 -1.92 -4.64
CA LEU A 62 18.82 -1.24 -4.16
C LEU A 62 19.59 -0.56 -5.29
N ALA A 63 19.72 -1.25 -6.42
CA ALA A 63 20.38 -0.72 -7.60
C ALA A 63 19.66 0.50 -8.18
N GLU A 64 18.33 0.48 -8.21
CA GLU A 64 17.50 1.61 -8.64
C GLU A 64 17.68 2.83 -7.75
N GLN A 65 17.76 2.63 -6.45
CA GLN A 65 18.03 3.74 -5.51
C GLN A 65 19.44 4.31 -5.67
N MET A 66 20.45 3.47 -5.93
CA MET A 66 21.80 3.95 -6.22
C MET A 66 21.83 4.80 -7.50
N GLU A 67 21.12 4.37 -8.55
CA GLU A 67 21.01 5.12 -9.82
C GLU A 67 20.33 6.47 -9.56
N GLU A 68 19.23 6.47 -8.80
CA GLU A 68 18.51 7.69 -8.47
C GLU A 68 19.32 8.65 -7.58
N GLY A 69 20.03 8.13 -6.58
CA GLY A 69 20.95 8.92 -5.77
C GLY A 69 22.03 9.59 -6.60
N ALA A 70 22.60 8.86 -7.57
CA ALA A 70 23.59 9.43 -8.50
C ALA A 70 22.99 10.53 -9.39
N LEU A 71 21.77 10.32 -9.90
CA LEU A 71 21.05 11.32 -10.70
C LEU A 71 20.67 12.55 -9.86
N ALA A 72 20.25 12.37 -8.60
CA ALA A 72 19.97 13.47 -7.68
C ALA A 72 21.23 14.29 -7.38
N MET A 73 22.37 13.64 -7.17
CA MET A 73 23.65 14.32 -7.00
C MET A 73 24.03 15.13 -8.24
N GLN A 74 23.89 14.58 -9.44
CA GLN A 74 24.15 15.28 -10.69
C GLN A 74 23.25 16.51 -10.87
N ARG A 75 21.94 16.39 -10.56
CA ARG A 75 20.98 17.51 -10.61
C ARG A 75 21.34 18.62 -9.61
N ARG A 76 21.72 18.25 -8.39
CA ARG A 76 22.11 19.24 -7.35
C ARG A 76 23.36 20.01 -7.74
N LEU A 77 24.34 19.33 -8.36
CA LEU A 77 25.56 19.97 -8.86
C LEU A 77 25.29 20.86 -10.08
N ALA A 78 24.27 20.55 -10.86
CA ALA A 78 23.87 21.33 -12.05
C ALA A 78 23.05 22.59 -11.72
N GLY A 79 22.75 22.88 -10.42
CA GLY A 79 22.02 24.07 -10.00
C GLY A 79 20.51 24.09 -10.39
N GLY A 80 19.97 22.95 -10.80
CA GLY A 80 18.56 22.83 -11.16
C GLY A 80 17.65 22.73 -9.93
N GLU A 81 16.49 23.40 -9.97
CA GLU A 81 15.39 23.11 -9.02
C GLU A 81 15.09 21.60 -9.03
N GLU A 82 15.00 21.03 -7.84
CA GLU A 82 14.83 19.59 -7.62
C GLU A 82 13.41 19.15 -8.03
N LYS A 83 13.17 19.01 -9.33
CA LYS A 83 11.91 18.44 -9.82
C LYS A 83 11.89 16.97 -9.44
N LEU A 84 11.05 16.61 -8.48
CA LEU A 84 10.89 15.23 -8.03
C LEU A 84 10.50 14.34 -9.22
N GLN A 85 11.17 13.18 -9.34
CA GLN A 85 10.91 12.19 -10.39
C GLN A 85 11.25 10.78 -9.89
N GLY A 86 10.86 9.74 -10.66
CA GLY A 86 11.03 8.33 -10.34
C GLY A 86 9.75 7.71 -9.80
N SER A 87 9.80 6.50 -9.25
CA SER A 87 8.62 5.78 -8.76
C SER A 87 8.44 5.91 -7.25
N LEU A 88 7.18 5.93 -6.81
CA LEU A 88 6.80 5.81 -5.41
C LEU A 88 5.74 4.71 -5.28
N ARG A 89 6.10 3.65 -4.55
CA ARG A 89 5.26 2.48 -4.33
C ARG A 89 4.58 2.58 -2.96
N ILE A 90 3.25 2.61 -2.97
CA ILE A 90 2.39 2.83 -1.80
C ILE A 90 1.61 1.55 -1.53
N SER A 91 1.69 1.02 -0.31
CA SER A 91 0.90 -0.12 0.13
C SER A 91 -0.16 0.29 1.15
N SER A 92 -1.36 -0.26 1.04
CA SER A 92 -2.42 0.00 2.03
C SER A 92 -3.42 -1.15 2.16
N ALA A 93 -4.22 -1.12 3.23
CA ALA A 93 -5.46 -1.89 3.26
C ALA A 93 -6.36 -1.46 2.08
N ASP A 94 -7.14 -2.41 1.55
CA ASP A 94 -8.01 -2.23 0.38
C ASP A 94 -8.92 -0.99 0.50
N TRP A 95 -9.65 -0.88 1.60
CA TRP A 95 -10.57 0.24 1.84
C TRP A 95 -9.85 1.59 2.03
N PHE A 96 -8.65 1.60 2.64
CA PHE A 96 -7.88 2.84 2.81
C PHE A 96 -7.37 3.34 1.47
N GLY A 97 -6.90 2.41 0.62
CA GLY A 97 -6.49 2.70 -0.76
C GLY A 97 -7.64 3.18 -1.64
N ALA A 98 -8.85 2.66 -1.44
CA ALA A 98 -10.01 3.00 -2.27
C ALA A 98 -10.76 4.28 -1.83
N PHE A 99 -10.80 4.59 -0.53
CA PHE A 99 -11.65 5.64 0.01
C PHE A 99 -10.91 6.81 0.67
N VAL A 100 -9.63 6.63 1.04
CA VAL A 100 -8.84 7.66 1.72
C VAL A 100 -7.70 8.18 0.85
N LEU A 101 -6.95 7.29 0.19
CA LEU A 101 -5.80 7.70 -0.61
C LEU A 101 -6.11 8.46 -1.91
N PRO A 102 -7.25 8.30 -2.61
CA PRO A 102 -7.45 8.92 -3.91
C PRO A 102 -7.26 10.44 -3.95
N PRO A 103 -7.86 11.26 -3.06
CA PRO A 103 -7.62 12.70 -3.06
C PRO A 103 -6.16 13.05 -2.77
N ILE A 104 -5.49 12.32 -1.88
CA ILE A 104 -4.08 12.51 -1.54
C ILE A 104 -3.19 12.25 -2.76
N ILE A 105 -3.46 11.14 -3.47
CA ILE A 105 -2.74 10.74 -4.68
C ILE A 105 -2.97 11.76 -5.79
N ALA A 106 -4.19 12.25 -5.96
CA ALA A 106 -4.53 13.25 -6.97
C ALA A 106 -3.77 14.57 -6.75
N ASP A 107 -3.68 15.04 -5.50
CA ASP A 107 -2.94 16.26 -5.15
C ASP A 107 -1.44 16.08 -5.35
N TYR A 108 -0.92 14.91 -4.94
CA TYR A 108 0.48 14.58 -5.16
C TYR A 108 0.83 14.50 -6.64
N ALA A 109 0.03 13.81 -7.45
CA ALA A 109 0.26 13.67 -8.89
C ALA A 109 0.22 15.01 -9.63
N ARG A 110 -0.68 15.93 -9.22
CA ARG A 110 -0.71 17.30 -9.75
C ARG A 110 0.54 18.10 -9.41
N SER A 111 1.01 17.98 -8.18
CA SER A 111 2.18 18.71 -7.69
C SER A 111 3.50 18.15 -8.24
N TYR A 112 3.56 16.84 -8.49
CA TYR A 112 4.77 16.14 -8.89
C TYR A 112 4.56 15.21 -10.10
N PRO A 113 4.24 15.75 -11.28
CA PRO A 113 3.81 14.96 -12.46
C PRO A 113 4.89 14.07 -13.07
N ARG A 114 6.13 14.10 -12.55
CA ARG A 114 7.23 13.23 -12.99
C ARG A 114 7.48 12.07 -12.04
N VAL A 115 6.64 11.90 -11.02
CA VAL A 115 6.71 10.76 -10.11
C VAL A 115 5.64 9.75 -10.53
N ASP A 116 6.08 8.56 -10.88
CA ASP A 116 5.20 7.43 -11.17
C ASP A 116 4.70 6.83 -9.86
N LEU A 117 3.39 6.65 -9.72
CA LEU A 117 2.77 6.12 -8.52
C LEU A 117 2.28 4.70 -8.76
N GLU A 118 2.66 3.79 -7.85
CA GLU A 118 2.14 2.43 -7.81
C GLU A 118 1.42 2.20 -6.48
N VAL A 119 0.13 1.82 -6.54
CA VAL A 119 -0.69 1.58 -5.35
C VAL A 119 -1.01 0.10 -5.24
N LEU A 120 -0.53 -0.51 -4.17
CA LEU A 120 -0.72 -1.93 -3.86
C LEU A 120 -1.72 -2.04 -2.70
N THR A 121 -2.89 -2.59 -2.98
CA THR A 121 -3.95 -2.77 -1.98
C THR A 121 -4.20 -4.24 -1.67
N GLY A 122 -4.59 -4.53 -0.44
CA GLY A 122 -4.96 -5.88 -0.04
C GLY A 122 -4.65 -6.20 1.41
N THR A 123 -4.83 -7.48 1.75
CA THR A 123 -4.58 -7.99 3.11
C THR A 123 -3.13 -8.45 3.31
N ARG A 124 -2.38 -8.66 2.24
CA ARG A 124 -0.96 -9.01 2.33
C ARG A 124 -0.18 -7.83 2.92
N LEU A 125 0.59 -8.11 3.96
CA LEU A 125 1.50 -7.14 4.55
C LEU A 125 2.82 -7.13 3.76
N PHE A 126 2.98 -6.15 2.87
CA PHE A 126 4.21 -5.96 2.11
C PHE A 126 5.39 -5.67 3.04
N ASN A 127 6.55 -6.26 2.75
CA ASN A 127 7.75 -6.12 3.56
C ASN A 127 8.50 -4.83 3.17
N LEU A 128 8.46 -3.83 4.05
CA LEU A 128 9.16 -2.55 3.85
C LEU A 128 10.69 -2.71 3.93
N ALA A 129 11.19 -3.67 4.69
CA ALA A 129 12.64 -3.93 4.77
C ALA A 129 13.18 -4.54 3.47
N GLN A 130 12.37 -5.34 2.77
CA GLN A 130 12.67 -5.87 1.44
C GLN A 130 12.27 -4.92 0.30
N ARG A 131 11.78 -3.72 0.65
CA ARG A 131 11.38 -2.67 -0.30
C ARG A 131 10.31 -3.10 -1.28
N GLU A 132 9.41 -3.99 -0.86
CA GLU A 132 8.21 -4.32 -1.62
C GLU A 132 7.27 -3.11 -1.76
N ALA A 133 7.37 -2.14 -0.84
CA ALA A 133 6.75 -0.82 -0.94
C ALA A 133 7.64 0.24 -0.26
N ASP A 134 7.55 1.50 -0.70
CA ASP A 134 8.28 2.63 -0.11
C ASP A 134 7.60 3.15 1.15
N ILE A 135 6.26 3.14 1.15
CA ILE A 135 5.42 3.55 2.28
C ILE A 135 4.23 2.61 2.40
N ALA A 136 3.80 2.34 3.63
CA ALA A 136 2.63 1.50 3.90
C ALA A 136 1.71 2.12 4.94
N PHE A 137 0.38 1.89 4.75
CA PHE A 137 -0.69 2.27 5.67
C PHE A 137 -1.38 1.02 6.19
N ARG A 138 -1.40 0.83 7.52
CA ARG A 138 -1.90 -0.38 8.17
C ARG A 138 -2.79 -0.06 9.35
N ILE A 139 -3.68 -0.98 9.68
CA ILE A 139 -4.54 -0.94 10.90
C ILE A 139 -3.84 -1.53 12.14
N VAL A 140 -2.61 -1.97 12.00
CA VAL A 140 -1.76 -2.52 13.06
C VAL A 140 -0.37 -1.90 12.97
N PRO A 141 0.36 -1.78 14.09
CA PRO A 141 1.73 -1.28 14.07
C PRO A 141 2.67 -2.20 13.29
N PHE A 142 3.82 -1.67 12.92
CA PHE A 142 4.89 -2.42 12.26
C PHE A 142 5.82 -3.02 13.31
N ASN A 143 6.19 -4.29 13.14
CA ASN A 143 7.06 -5.00 14.09
C ASN A 143 8.53 -5.06 13.61
N ALA A 144 8.87 -4.42 12.48
CA ALA A 144 10.23 -4.44 11.94
C ALA A 144 11.07 -3.29 12.53
N PRO A 145 12.29 -3.54 13.06
CA PRO A 145 13.11 -2.54 13.74
C PRO A 145 13.61 -1.43 12.79
N ASP A 146 13.69 -1.72 11.51
CA ASP A 146 14.16 -0.76 10.49
C ASP A 146 13.05 0.10 9.89
N VAL A 147 11.82 -0.04 10.39
CA VAL A 147 10.67 0.75 9.94
C VAL A 147 10.45 1.93 10.87
N VAL A 148 10.54 3.13 10.30
CA VAL A 148 10.06 4.35 10.94
C VAL A 148 8.54 4.34 10.84
N GLN A 149 7.86 4.34 11.97
CA GLN A 149 6.40 4.29 12.01
C GLN A 149 5.81 5.34 12.94
N ARG A 150 4.57 5.71 12.67
CA ARG A 150 3.75 6.52 13.57
C ARG A 150 2.27 6.25 13.39
N LYS A 151 1.51 6.54 14.42
CA LYS A 151 0.05 6.67 14.33
C LYS A 151 -0.26 7.85 13.41
N LEU A 152 -1.07 7.61 12.40
CA LEU A 152 -1.44 8.62 11.41
C LEU A 152 -2.76 9.28 11.80
N VAL A 153 -3.80 8.48 11.98
CA VAL A 153 -5.16 8.92 12.28
C VAL A 153 -5.94 7.81 12.99
N ARG A 154 -6.91 8.19 13.81
CA ARG A 154 -7.90 7.30 14.39
C ARG A 154 -9.21 7.47 13.62
N LEU A 155 -9.66 6.42 12.93
CA LEU A 155 -10.87 6.46 12.11
C LEU A 155 -12.03 5.80 12.84
N PRO A 156 -13.19 6.47 12.91
CA PRO A 156 -14.39 5.91 13.49
C PRO A 156 -14.99 4.81 12.62
N TYR A 157 -15.63 3.86 13.26
CA TYR A 157 -16.43 2.82 12.64
C TYR A 157 -17.91 3.06 12.94
N GLY A 158 -18.78 2.49 12.13
CA GLY A 158 -20.22 2.51 12.31
C GLY A 158 -20.83 1.18 11.93
N VAL A 159 -22.05 0.94 12.37
CA VAL A 159 -22.86 -0.20 11.95
C VAL A 159 -23.75 0.24 10.80
N TYR A 160 -23.77 -0.53 9.74
CA TYR A 160 -24.49 -0.21 8.50
C TYR A 160 -25.43 -1.34 8.10
N VAL A 161 -26.56 -0.92 7.54
CA VAL A 161 -27.57 -1.79 6.91
C VAL A 161 -28.00 -1.18 5.59
N ALA A 162 -28.67 -1.98 4.75
CA ALA A 162 -29.30 -1.43 3.55
C ALA A 162 -30.35 -0.36 3.93
N THR A 163 -30.47 0.68 3.11
CA THR A 163 -31.40 1.78 3.35
C THR A 163 -32.84 1.30 3.53
N ALA A 164 -33.25 0.25 2.81
CA ALA A 164 -34.58 -0.34 2.87
C ALA A 164 -34.77 -1.36 4.03
N SER A 165 -33.71 -1.73 4.75
CA SER A 165 -33.82 -2.69 5.86
C SER A 165 -34.42 -2.05 7.10
N ALA A 166 -35.15 -2.82 7.90
CA ALA A 166 -35.55 -2.44 9.23
C ALA A 166 -34.31 -2.28 10.14
N ASP A 167 -34.54 -1.65 11.34
CA ASP A 167 -33.50 -1.56 12.35
C ASP A 167 -33.46 -2.83 13.19
N PRO A 168 -32.28 -3.41 13.43
CA PRO A 168 -32.13 -4.47 14.41
C PRO A 168 -32.31 -3.91 15.82
N VAL A 169 -32.86 -4.72 16.71
CA VAL A 169 -32.92 -4.38 18.14
C VAL A 169 -31.52 -4.48 18.73
N PHE A 170 -30.97 -3.36 19.22
CA PHE A 170 -29.68 -3.32 19.89
C PHE A 170 -29.71 -4.18 21.16
N GLY A 171 -28.72 -5.01 21.35
CA GLY A 171 -28.66 -5.99 22.44
C GLY A 171 -29.29 -7.34 22.09
N ASP A 172 -29.96 -7.47 20.95
CA ASP A 172 -30.62 -8.71 20.52
C ASP A 172 -30.15 -9.15 19.11
N GLY A 173 -30.66 -8.53 18.05
CA GLY A 173 -30.35 -8.86 16.66
C GLY A 173 -31.10 -10.04 16.08
N THR A 174 -32.16 -10.54 16.77
CA THR A 174 -33.00 -11.64 16.25
C THR A 174 -33.57 -11.29 14.85
N GLY A 175 -33.53 -12.24 13.94
CA GLY A 175 -34.00 -12.08 12.55
C GLY A 175 -33.00 -11.44 11.61
N PHE A 176 -31.88 -10.92 12.10
CA PHE A 176 -30.84 -10.33 11.28
C PHE A 176 -29.67 -11.28 10.98
N ARG A 177 -28.91 -10.94 9.98
CA ARG A 177 -27.67 -11.64 9.57
C ARG A 177 -26.48 -10.72 9.77
N LEU A 178 -25.31 -11.29 10.12
CA LEU A 178 -24.06 -10.56 10.26
C LEU A 178 -23.16 -10.81 9.06
N ILE A 179 -22.57 -9.73 8.56
CA ILE A 179 -21.47 -9.75 7.65
C ILE A 179 -20.20 -9.48 8.47
N THR A 180 -19.31 -10.46 8.54
CA THR A 180 -18.14 -10.44 9.42
C THR A 180 -16.84 -10.39 8.64
N HIS A 181 -15.73 -10.16 9.35
CA HIS A 181 -14.41 -10.35 8.77
C HIS A 181 -14.04 -11.82 8.76
N ASP A 182 -13.29 -12.24 7.74
CA ASP A 182 -12.67 -13.55 7.67
C ASP A 182 -11.70 -13.75 8.86
N THR A 183 -11.74 -14.93 9.43
CA THR A 183 -10.95 -15.27 10.64
C THR A 183 -9.51 -15.65 10.34
N SER A 184 -9.12 -15.82 9.07
CA SER A 184 -7.76 -16.20 8.67
C SER A 184 -6.69 -15.17 9.06
N THR A 185 -7.08 -13.91 9.25
CA THR A 185 -6.19 -12.78 9.58
C THR A 185 -6.26 -12.32 11.04
N GLY A 186 -6.94 -13.09 11.92
CA GLY A 186 -7.04 -12.82 13.34
C GLY A 186 -8.39 -12.26 13.81
N GLN A 187 -8.47 -11.92 15.10
CA GLN A 187 -9.67 -11.35 15.71
C GLN A 187 -9.64 -9.82 15.61
N PHE A 188 -10.72 -9.24 15.07
CA PHE A 188 -10.87 -7.80 14.96
C PHE A 188 -11.83 -7.29 16.07
N PRO A 189 -11.41 -6.26 16.85
CA PRO A 189 -12.22 -5.73 17.96
C PRO A 189 -13.62 -5.25 17.54
N ASP A 190 -13.74 -4.68 16.36
CA ASP A 190 -15.00 -4.23 15.77
C ASP A 190 -15.94 -5.41 15.46
N ILE A 191 -15.42 -6.56 15.03
CA ILE A 191 -16.21 -7.76 14.80
C ILE A 191 -16.62 -8.43 16.12
N ALA A 192 -15.72 -8.48 17.10
CA ALA A 192 -16.04 -8.98 18.43
C ALA A 192 -17.14 -8.13 19.08
N TRP A 193 -17.02 -6.80 18.97
CA TRP A 193 -18.04 -5.86 19.42
C TRP A 193 -19.39 -6.12 18.72
N LEU A 194 -19.42 -6.24 17.38
CA LEU A 194 -20.63 -6.50 16.62
C LEU A 194 -21.36 -7.76 17.12
N LYS A 195 -20.64 -8.86 17.29
CA LYS A 195 -21.19 -10.12 17.79
C LYS A 195 -21.74 -10.00 19.21
N THR A 196 -21.09 -9.22 20.07
CA THR A 196 -21.54 -9.00 21.45
C THR A 196 -22.79 -8.14 21.50
N ARG A 197 -22.94 -7.17 20.59
CA ARG A 197 -24.09 -6.25 20.57
C ARG A 197 -25.31 -6.79 19.80
N PHE A 198 -25.11 -7.82 18.99
CA PHE A 198 -26.19 -8.51 18.27
C PHE A 198 -26.04 -10.03 18.43
N PRO A 199 -26.20 -10.55 19.67
CA PRO A 199 -25.86 -11.94 19.99
C PRO A 199 -26.75 -12.97 19.29
N ASN A 200 -28.01 -12.62 18.97
CA ASN A 200 -28.95 -13.50 18.28
C ASN A 200 -28.95 -13.33 16.76
N ALA A 201 -28.16 -12.40 16.22
CA ALA A 201 -27.96 -12.29 14.78
C ALA A 201 -27.01 -13.39 14.28
N ARG A 202 -27.39 -14.07 13.22
CA ARG A 202 -26.60 -15.21 12.69
C ARG A 202 -25.53 -14.73 11.70
N PRO A 203 -24.26 -15.15 11.83
CA PRO A 203 -23.27 -14.96 10.79
C PRO A 203 -23.75 -15.58 9.46
N LEU A 204 -23.68 -14.81 8.38
CA LEU A 204 -24.05 -15.29 7.04
C LEU A 204 -22.88 -15.27 6.09
N LEU A 205 -22.06 -14.20 6.13
CA LEU A 205 -20.97 -13.99 5.20
C LEU A 205 -19.75 -13.49 5.97
N ALA A 206 -18.59 -14.00 5.59
CA ALA A 206 -17.30 -13.47 6.03
C ALA A 206 -16.45 -13.06 4.83
N SER A 207 -15.82 -11.89 4.90
CA SER A 207 -14.93 -11.41 3.86
C SER A 207 -13.78 -10.61 4.49
N ASN A 208 -12.57 -10.78 3.97
CA ASN A 208 -11.40 -9.99 4.35
C ASN A 208 -11.38 -8.59 3.71
N ASN A 209 -12.37 -8.25 2.90
CA ASN A 209 -12.44 -7.01 2.14
C ASN A 209 -13.64 -6.17 2.59
N ARG A 210 -13.39 -4.96 3.14
CA ARG A 210 -14.43 -4.07 3.66
C ARG A 210 -15.37 -3.54 2.57
N ASN A 211 -14.88 -3.41 1.35
CA ASN A 211 -15.69 -2.98 0.21
C ASN A 211 -16.72 -4.06 -0.16
N VAL A 212 -16.29 -5.33 -0.17
CA VAL A 212 -17.21 -6.48 -0.36
C VAL A 212 -18.26 -6.50 0.75
N GLN A 213 -17.85 -6.36 2.02
CA GLN A 213 -18.80 -6.31 3.16
C GLN A 213 -19.83 -5.19 2.97
N ALA A 214 -19.37 -3.98 2.59
CA ALA A 214 -20.25 -2.83 2.36
C ALA A 214 -21.25 -3.09 1.22
N ARG A 215 -20.77 -3.61 0.09
CA ARG A 215 -21.64 -3.95 -1.05
C ARG A 215 -22.65 -5.02 -0.71
N MET A 216 -22.27 -6.08 -0.02
CA MET A 216 -23.21 -7.12 0.42
C MET A 216 -24.27 -6.55 1.39
N SER A 217 -23.86 -5.68 2.32
CA SER A 217 -24.80 -5.01 3.23
C SER A 217 -25.76 -4.10 2.48
N SER A 218 -25.32 -3.36 1.45
CA SER A 218 -26.19 -2.50 0.64
C SER A 218 -27.26 -3.27 -0.17
N HIS A 219 -27.01 -4.55 -0.44
CA HIS A 219 -27.98 -5.46 -1.05
C HIS A 219 -28.91 -6.15 -0.03
N GLY A 220 -28.91 -5.74 1.24
CA GLY A 220 -29.79 -6.29 2.27
C GLY A 220 -29.36 -7.65 2.81
N ILE A 221 -28.14 -8.12 2.52
CA ILE A 221 -27.65 -9.43 2.96
C ILE A 221 -27.51 -9.49 4.48
N GLY A 222 -27.19 -8.35 5.13
CA GLY A 222 -27.04 -8.31 6.59
C GLY A 222 -26.43 -7.01 7.10
N ILE A 223 -26.15 -7.01 8.40
CA ILE A 223 -25.53 -5.92 9.15
C ILE A 223 -24.01 -6.02 9.00
N ALA A 224 -23.35 -4.92 8.70
CA ALA A 224 -21.89 -4.82 8.65
C ALA A 224 -21.37 -3.73 9.58
N VAL A 225 -20.24 -3.98 10.26
CA VAL A 225 -19.45 -2.94 10.91
C VAL A 225 -18.35 -2.48 9.98
N LEU A 226 -18.33 -1.20 9.62
CA LEU A 226 -17.46 -0.65 8.57
C LEU A 226 -16.77 0.63 9.06
N PRO A 227 -15.57 0.96 8.53
CA PRO A 227 -15.04 2.32 8.64
C PRO A 227 -16.07 3.32 8.11
N GLN A 228 -16.33 4.41 8.82
CA GLN A 228 -17.33 5.40 8.39
C GLN A 228 -17.02 5.98 7.01
N VAL A 229 -15.74 6.12 6.66
CA VAL A 229 -15.30 6.56 5.32
C VAL A 229 -15.74 5.61 4.20
N VAL A 230 -15.97 4.33 4.52
CA VAL A 230 -16.50 3.34 3.57
C VAL A 230 -18.03 3.37 3.56
N GLY A 231 -18.63 3.21 4.73
CA GLY A 231 -20.09 3.08 4.85
C GLY A 231 -20.85 4.32 4.37
N ASN A 232 -20.29 5.51 4.58
CA ASN A 232 -20.89 6.78 4.15
C ASN A 232 -20.77 7.05 2.64
N GLN A 233 -19.82 6.41 1.95
CA GLN A 233 -19.61 6.62 0.51
C GLN A 233 -20.24 5.52 -0.36
N VAL A 234 -20.57 4.37 0.21
CA VAL A 234 -21.21 3.29 -0.54
C VAL A 234 -22.72 3.53 -0.57
N GLY A 235 -23.26 3.77 -1.77
CA GLY A 235 -24.69 3.98 -1.96
C GLY A 235 -25.53 2.78 -1.53
N GLY A 236 -26.77 3.04 -1.07
CA GLY A 236 -27.70 2.02 -0.59
C GLY A 236 -27.47 1.59 0.85
N LEU A 237 -26.54 2.21 1.57
CA LEU A 237 -26.30 2.01 2.99
C LEU A 237 -26.83 3.19 3.81
N ARG A 238 -27.24 2.90 5.03
CA ARG A 238 -27.43 3.87 6.09
C ARG A 238 -26.74 3.39 7.37
N ARG A 239 -26.21 4.32 8.13
CA ARG A 239 -25.64 4.08 9.44
C ARG A 239 -26.76 3.94 10.47
N LEU A 240 -26.66 2.94 11.33
CA LEU A 240 -27.55 2.81 12.49
C LEU A 240 -27.14 3.81 13.56
N GLN A 241 -28.13 4.45 14.18
CA GLN A 241 -27.93 5.24 15.39
C GLN A 241 -28.03 4.29 16.59
N LEU A 242 -26.94 4.02 17.24
CA LEU A 242 -26.85 3.07 18.33
C LEU A 242 -26.48 3.79 19.63
N PRO A 243 -26.90 3.24 20.81
CA PRO A 243 -26.51 3.80 22.10
C PRO A 243 -25.00 3.79 22.35
N GLU A 244 -24.26 2.90 21.65
CA GLU A 244 -22.82 2.72 21.75
C GLU A 244 -22.22 2.54 20.36
N GLU A 245 -21.15 3.23 20.08
CA GLU A 245 -20.43 3.14 18.79
C GLU A 245 -19.42 1.99 18.80
N PRO A 246 -19.17 1.39 17.64
CA PRO A 246 -18.09 0.43 17.48
C PRO A 246 -16.71 1.04 17.79
N PRO A 247 -15.73 0.24 18.24
CA PRO A 247 -14.39 0.75 18.52
C PRO A 247 -13.74 1.30 17.27
N ALA A 248 -13.25 2.53 17.36
CA ALA A 248 -12.46 3.16 16.29
C ALA A 248 -11.11 2.46 16.13
N ARG A 249 -10.53 2.54 14.93
CA ARG A 249 -9.24 1.92 14.61
C ARG A 249 -8.18 2.96 14.29
N GLU A 250 -6.97 2.70 14.79
CA GLU A 250 -5.79 3.50 14.45
C GLU A 250 -5.22 3.06 13.11
N ILE A 251 -4.88 4.04 12.29
CA ILE A 251 -4.11 3.82 11.07
C ILE A 251 -2.66 4.18 11.37
N TRP A 252 -1.78 3.26 11.06
CA TRP A 252 -0.34 3.44 11.15
C TRP A 252 0.24 3.69 9.77
N MET A 253 1.15 4.64 9.70
CA MET A 253 1.98 4.88 8.53
C MET A 253 3.40 4.45 8.85
N GLY A 254 4.04 3.72 7.91
CA GLY A 254 5.43 3.30 8.07
C GLY A 254 6.19 3.29 6.76
N TYR A 255 7.51 3.51 6.86
CA TYR A 255 8.46 3.41 5.76
C TYR A 255 9.83 2.97 6.27
N HIS A 256 10.66 2.37 5.41
CA HIS A 256 12.00 1.96 5.81
C HIS A 256 12.89 3.18 6.13
N ARG A 257 13.69 3.11 7.21
CA ARG A 257 14.53 4.23 7.71
C ARG A 257 15.46 4.83 6.65
N ASP A 258 15.97 4.03 5.71
CA ASP A 258 16.86 4.50 4.64
C ASP A 258 16.15 5.46 3.66
N LEU A 259 14.82 5.37 3.56
CA LEU A 259 14.01 6.23 2.71
C LEU A 259 13.68 7.59 3.36
N ARG A 260 14.08 7.80 4.63
CA ARG A 260 13.78 9.04 5.37
C ARG A 260 14.22 10.32 4.65
N ARG A 261 15.29 10.24 3.84
CA ARG A 261 15.84 11.37 3.08
C ARG A 261 15.34 11.45 1.64
N LEU A 262 14.48 10.53 1.23
CA LEU A 262 13.95 10.48 -0.13
C LEU A 262 12.93 11.62 -0.32
N ASN A 263 13.26 12.60 -1.14
CA ASN A 263 12.46 13.84 -1.27
C ASN A 263 11.03 13.56 -1.75
N ARG A 264 10.82 12.65 -2.71
CA ARG A 264 9.48 12.27 -3.18
C ARG A 264 8.63 11.63 -2.06
N LEU A 265 9.24 10.80 -1.19
CA LEU A 265 8.54 10.24 -0.04
C LEU A 265 8.19 11.32 0.99
N ARG A 266 9.10 12.25 1.27
CA ARG A 266 8.84 13.36 2.19
C ARG A 266 7.72 14.26 1.71
N ALA A 267 7.71 14.60 0.42
CA ALA A 267 6.64 15.37 -0.20
C ALA A 267 5.29 14.64 -0.13
N PHE A 268 5.27 13.33 -0.36
CA PHE A 268 4.06 12.54 -0.21
C PHE A 268 3.55 12.53 1.23
N ILE A 269 4.45 12.34 2.20
CA ILE A 269 4.10 12.37 3.64
C ILE A 269 3.54 13.74 4.05
N ALA A 270 4.05 14.84 3.50
CA ALA A 270 3.53 16.19 3.78
C ALA A 270 2.06 16.31 3.33
N ILE A 271 1.73 15.92 2.10
CA ILE A 271 0.36 15.93 1.57
C ILE A 271 -0.56 14.98 2.35
N VAL A 272 -0.06 13.78 2.71
CA VAL A 272 -0.81 12.86 3.59
C VAL A 272 -1.21 13.54 4.90
N ASN A 273 -0.28 14.27 5.53
CA ASN A 273 -0.53 14.96 6.81
C ASN A 273 -1.60 16.06 6.69
N GLU A 274 -1.56 16.83 5.62
CA GLU A 274 -2.54 17.90 5.34
C GLU A 274 -3.96 17.30 5.19
N HIS A 275 -4.11 16.25 4.39
CA HIS A 275 -5.41 15.60 4.19
C HIS A 275 -5.96 14.92 5.44
N VAL A 276 -5.09 14.27 6.19
CA VAL A 276 -5.50 13.49 7.39
C VAL A 276 -5.89 14.41 8.54
N ALA A 277 -5.32 15.62 8.65
CA ALA A 277 -5.74 16.60 9.64
C ALA A 277 -7.24 16.94 9.52
N GLY A 278 -7.80 16.93 8.31
CA GLY A 278 -9.22 17.14 8.04
C GLY A 278 -10.13 15.94 8.38
N LEU A 279 -9.57 14.74 8.64
CA LEU A 279 -10.35 13.55 8.99
C LEU A 279 -10.54 13.36 10.52
N GLN A 280 -9.93 14.22 11.33
CA GLN A 280 -9.98 14.14 12.80
C GLN A 280 -11.09 15.02 13.43
N GLY A 281 -11.88 15.70 12.59
CA GLY A 281 -12.98 16.59 13.01
C GLY A 281 -14.32 15.86 13.16
#